data_16c110fa0b1a117d0c22acd889a576bb
#
_entry.id   16c110fa0b1a117d0c22acd889a576bb
#
_cell.length_a   1.000
_cell.length_b   1.000
_cell.length_c   1.000
_cell.angle_alpha   90.00
_cell.angle_beta   90.00
_cell.angle_gamma   90.00
#
_symmetry.space_group_name_H-M   'P 1'
#
loop_
_entity.id
_entity.type
_entity.pdbx_description
1 polymer ?
#
loop_
_entity_poly.entity_id
_entity_poly.type
_entity_poly.pdbx_seq_one_letter_code
_entity_poly.pdbx_strand_id
1 'polypeptide(L)'
;MDYTRKVLKNGLRLVLVPMKDNPTVTFMVFVNAGLEYETKKHNGISHFLEHMCFKATKTKSQREMSYELDKIGASNNAYTGHTETSYYAKASFRHAEKILDIVSDIYLNPVFPEAEIKKEKGVVIEEINMYHDSPQKHVWQVLSSLLYGDQSAGWDIAGTKKTVSALKRKDLVDYHKKHYVPEATTVVVAGNFNKNTILKEVERRFGTIKKTKSPSKQKITFHQNKPRIKIEYRKGDQTHFVLSMKSINSNDKRKYALSVLSAILSGGMSSRLYQKMREELGVCYYVSTYRHLYPDRGEFGVYAGVNNARLEEALLAIQAELKKMSTELVSEKELKKAKDYITGHFYMGLESSDAYADYYGSYEVNRQKILKPKERAKLIRKVSAKDIKNLAKLIFKTNHLNLALVGPTKNKDKILKVLHF
;
A
#
# COMPACT_ATOMS: atom_id res chain seq x y z
N MET A 1 15.98 7.28 -15.35
CA MET A 1 17.06 6.29 -15.19
C MET A 1 16.76 5.06 -16.00
N ASP A 2 17.80 4.40 -16.52
CA ASP A 2 17.64 3.13 -17.23
C ASP A 2 17.64 1.99 -16.21
N TYR A 3 16.94 0.93 -16.56
CA TYR A 3 16.89 -0.27 -15.75
C TYR A 3 17.14 -1.51 -16.61
N THR A 4 17.58 -2.57 -15.98
CA THR A 4 17.70 -3.89 -16.62
C THR A 4 16.73 -4.84 -15.94
N ARG A 5 15.88 -5.48 -16.72
CA ARG A 5 14.97 -6.53 -16.28
C ARG A 5 15.48 -7.89 -16.76
N LYS A 6 15.58 -8.86 -15.85
CA LYS A 6 15.95 -10.24 -16.16
C LYS A 6 14.99 -11.20 -15.46
N VAL A 7 14.64 -12.28 -16.14
CA VAL A 7 13.93 -13.41 -15.53
C VAL A 7 14.91 -14.57 -15.46
N LEU A 8 15.15 -15.10 -14.27
CA LEU A 8 16.05 -16.23 -14.06
C LEU A 8 15.40 -17.54 -14.58
N LYS A 9 16.21 -18.58 -14.78
CA LYS A 9 15.74 -19.88 -15.29
C LYS A 9 14.61 -20.49 -14.43
N ASN A 10 14.60 -20.21 -13.13
CA ASN A 10 13.57 -20.70 -12.20
C ASN A 10 12.31 -19.79 -12.15
N GLY A 11 12.27 -18.69 -12.91
CA GLY A 11 11.12 -17.79 -12.99
C GLY A 11 11.19 -16.56 -12.08
N LEU A 12 12.20 -16.43 -11.21
CA LEU A 12 12.43 -15.23 -10.41
C LEU A 12 12.69 -14.01 -11.30
N ARG A 13 12.11 -12.88 -10.93
CA ARG A 13 12.26 -11.60 -11.64
C ARG A 13 13.28 -10.73 -10.95
N LEU A 14 14.19 -10.17 -11.70
CA LEU A 14 15.24 -9.28 -11.24
C LEU A 14 15.15 -7.94 -11.96
N VAL A 15 15.15 -6.85 -11.22
CA VAL A 15 15.22 -5.49 -11.74
C VAL A 15 16.45 -4.79 -11.15
N LEU A 16 17.35 -4.34 -12.02
CA LEU A 16 18.55 -3.59 -11.64
C LEU A 16 18.41 -2.14 -12.12
N VAL A 17 18.56 -1.20 -11.20
CA VAL A 17 18.42 0.25 -11.43
C VAL A 17 19.74 0.93 -11.03
N PRO A 18 20.77 0.96 -11.90
CA PRO A 18 22.05 1.56 -11.58
C PRO A 18 21.95 3.07 -11.48
N MET A 19 22.49 3.63 -10.38
CA MET A 19 22.52 5.06 -10.05
C MET A 19 23.96 5.41 -9.64
N LYS A 20 24.83 5.64 -10.62
CA LYS A 20 26.30 5.77 -10.41
C LYS A 20 26.72 6.83 -9.39
N ASP A 21 26.00 7.96 -9.35
CA ASP A 21 26.32 9.08 -8.49
C ASP A 21 25.60 9.04 -7.12
N ASN A 22 24.83 7.98 -6.86
CA ASN A 22 24.12 7.83 -5.60
C ASN A 22 25.06 7.24 -4.53
N PRO A 23 25.18 7.84 -3.33
CA PRO A 23 26.05 7.32 -2.27
C PRO A 23 25.51 6.05 -1.61
N THR A 24 24.28 5.63 -1.94
CA THR A 24 23.61 4.48 -1.33
C THR A 24 23.22 3.43 -2.36
N VAL A 25 22.98 2.23 -1.85
CA VAL A 25 22.36 1.12 -2.58
C VAL A 25 21.25 0.52 -1.73
N THR A 26 20.19 0.09 -2.37
CA THR A 26 19.07 -0.63 -1.76
C THR A 26 18.94 -1.99 -2.42
N PHE A 27 18.87 -3.02 -1.59
CA PHE A 27 18.47 -4.37 -1.98
C PHE A 27 17.07 -4.63 -1.43
N MET A 28 16.13 -4.97 -2.29
CA MET A 28 14.72 -5.16 -1.94
C MET A 28 14.17 -6.42 -2.57
N VAL A 29 13.45 -7.23 -1.80
CA VAL A 29 12.80 -8.46 -2.25
C VAL A 29 11.31 -8.34 -2.01
N PHE A 30 10.53 -8.49 -3.06
CA PHE A 30 9.08 -8.60 -3.00
C PHE A 30 8.65 -10.04 -3.21
N VAL A 31 7.60 -10.44 -2.54
CA VAL A 31 6.91 -11.70 -2.79
C VAL A 31 5.40 -11.44 -2.97
N ASN A 32 4.80 -12.08 -3.96
CA ASN A 32 3.33 -12.09 -4.11
C ASN A 32 2.73 -13.02 -3.04
N ALA A 33 2.71 -12.52 -1.81
CA ALA A 33 2.10 -13.10 -0.63
C ALA A 33 1.68 -11.95 0.28
N GLY A 34 0.47 -11.97 0.79
CA GLY A 34 -0.13 -10.92 1.61
C GLY A 34 -1.55 -11.32 1.95
N LEU A 35 -2.34 -10.39 2.46
CA LEU A 35 -3.68 -10.64 2.97
C LEU A 35 -4.57 -11.47 2.01
N GLU A 36 -4.52 -11.20 0.71
CA GLU A 36 -5.36 -11.87 -0.29
C GLU A 36 -4.93 -13.29 -0.66
N TYR A 37 -3.81 -13.77 -0.11
CA TYR A 37 -3.34 -15.14 -0.24
C TYR A 37 -3.65 -15.98 1.00
N GLU A 38 -4.21 -15.37 2.04
CA GLU A 38 -4.53 -16.03 3.32
C GLU A 38 -5.87 -16.77 3.27
N THR A 39 -6.03 -17.70 4.17
CA THR A 39 -7.34 -18.29 4.50
C THR A 39 -7.89 -17.64 5.77
N LYS A 40 -9.20 -17.63 5.97
CA LYS A 40 -9.83 -17.08 7.17
C LYS A 40 -9.24 -17.66 8.46
N LYS A 41 -8.91 -18.96 8.47
CA LYS A 41 -8.29 -19.65 9.60
C LYS A 41 -6.91 -19.09 9.95
N HIS A 42 -6.14 -18.71 8.94
CA HIS A 42 -4.75 -18.22 9.07
C HIS A 42 -4.64 -16.73 8.74
N ASN A 43 -5.70 -15.95 8.97
CA ASN A 43 -5.65 -14.50 8.75
C ASN A 43 -4.62 -13.86 9.70
N GLY A 44 -3.76 -13.02 9.12
CA GLY A 44 -2.61 -12.40 9.77
C GLY A 44 -1.30 -13.17 9.61
N ILE A 45 -1.32 -14.35 8.93
CA ILE A 45 -0.11 -15.17 8.80
C ILE A 45 0.97 -14.49 7.95
N SER A 46 0.63 -13.72 6.94
CA SER A 46 1.61 -13.00 6.10
C SER A 46 2.37 -11.96 6.91
N HIS A 47 1.66 -11.17 7.70
CA HIS A 47 2.22 -10.16 8.58
C HIS A 47 3.03 -10.80 9.72
N PHE A 48 2.49 -11.82 10.34
CA PHE A 48 3.21 -12.55 11.39
C PHE A 48 4.49 -13.22 10.87
N LEU A 49 4.46 -13.78 9.65
CA LEU A 49 5.62 -14.34 8.98
C LEU A 49 6.68 -13.26 8.71
N GLU A 50 6.28 -12.09 8.28
CA GLU A 50 7.17 -10.95 8.08
C GLU A 50 7.98 -10.67 9.35
N HIS A 51 7.33 -10.51 10.51
CA HIS A 51 7.98 -10.34 11.81
C HIS A 51 8.94 -11.48 12.13
N MET A 52 8.49 -12.72 11.92
CA MET A 52 9.27 -13.91 12.25
C MET A 52 10.51 -14.11 11.37
N CYS A 53 10.55 -13.58 10.15
CA CYS A 53 11.71 -13.63 9.28
C CYS A 53 12.93 -12.90 9.87
N PHE A 54 12.70 -11.89 10.71
CA PHE A 54 13.77 -11.15 11.40
C PHE A 54 14.25 -11.78 12.70
N LYS A 55 13.61 -12.85 13.20
CA LYS A 55 13.97 -13.43 14.51
C LYS A 55 15.17 -14.38 14.46
N ALA A 56 15.28 -15.18 13.43
CA ALA A 56 16.46 -16.01 13.18
C ALA A 56 16.45 -16.58 11.77
N THR A 57 17.64 -16.77 11.23
CA THR A 57 17.90 -17.54 10.01
C THR A 57 18.71 -18.79 10.34
N LYS A 58 18.99 -19.61 9.32
CA LYS A 58 19.88 -20.77 9.49
C LYS A 58 21.32 -20.37 9.85
N THR A 59 21.72 -19.13 9.55
CA THR A 59 23.11 -18.67 9.67
C THR A 59 23.30 -17.59 10.73
N LYS A 60 22.23 -16.89 11.13
CA LYS A 60 22.32 -15.73 12.02
C LYS A 60 21.14 -15.68 12.99
N SER A 61 21.43 -15.33 14.24
CA SER A 61 20.43 -14.90 15.22
C SER A 61 19.92 -13.49 14.92
N GLN A 62 18.81 -13.07 15.51
CA GLN A 62 18.30 -11.70 15.45
C GLN A 62 19.37 -10.68 15.86
N ARG A 63 20.08 -10.94 16.97
CA ARG A 63 21.11 -10.04 17.49
C ARG A 63 22.26 -9.85 16.52
N GLU A 64 22.71 -10.92 15.87
CA GLU A 64 23.78 -10.86 14.86
C GLU A 64 23.31 -10.09 13.62
N MET A 65 22.09 -10.33 13.13
CA MET A 65 21.56 -9.59 11.99
C MET A 65 21.45 -8.09 12.29
N SER A 66 20.90 -7.72 13.45
CA SER A 66 20.80 -6.33 13.89
C SER A 66 22.18 -5.69 14.02
N TYR A 67 23.12 -6.36 14.69
CA TYR A 67 24.48 -5.86 14.86
C TYR A 67 25.19 -5.60 13.51
N GLU A 68 25.06 -6.55 12.57
CA GLU A 68 25.70 -6.43 11.26
C GLU A 68 25.10 -5.31 10.40
N LEU A 69 23.79 -5.02 10.53
CA LEU A 69 23.14 -3.91 9.88
C LEU A 69 23.49 -2.58 10.54
N ASP A 70 23.44 -2.50 11.86
CA ASP A 70 23.78 -1.30 12.65
C ASP A 70 25.24 -0.89 12.43
N LYS A 71 26.15 -1.86 12.43
CA LYS A 71 27.60 -1.64 12.21
C LYS A 71 27.91 -0.91 10.90
N ILE A 72 27.09 -1.08 9.87
CA ILE A 72 27.26 -0.43 8.57
C ILE A 72 26.31 0.76 8.38
N GLY A 73 25.56 1.15 9.42
CA GLY A 73 24.57 2.23 9.36
C GLY A 73 23.44 1.96 8.35
N ALA A 74 23.03 0.70 8.19
CA ALA A 74 21.97 0.35 7.27
C ALA A 74 20.59 0.74 7.83
N SER A 75 19.73 1.27 6.95
CA SER A 75 18.29 1.36 7.19
C SER A 75 17.62 0.13 6.60
N ASN A 76 16.87 -0.59 7.41
CA ASN A 76 16.15 -1.79 6.96
C ASN A 76 14.72 -1.81 7.51
N ASN A 77 13.83 -2.41 6.75
CA ASN A 77 12.44 -2.63 7.17
C ASN A 77 11.79 -3.70 6.28
N ALA A 78 10.53 -4.00 6.60
CA ALA A 78 9.64 -4.81 5.80
C ALA A 78 8.23 -4.23 5.85
N TYR A 79 7.36 -4.67 4.97
CA TYR A 79 5.94 -4.38 5.05
C TYR A 79 5.11 -5.48 4.39
N THR A 80 3.93 -5.68 4.92
CA THR A 80 2.92 -6.59 4.35
C THR A 80 1.72 -5.80 3.85
N GLY A 81 1.37 -6.00 2.58
CA GLY A 81 0.20 -5.41 1.94
C GLY A 81 -0.91 -6.43 1.68
N HIS A 82 -1.88 -6.02 0.86
CA HIS A 82 -2.95 -6.90 0.41
C HIS A 82 -2.45 -8.02 -0.50
N THR A 83 -1.51 -7.71 -1.40
CA THR A 83 -1.07 -8.61 -2.47
C THR A 83 0.39 -8.99 -2.42
N GLU A 84 1.19 -8.29 -1.64
CA GLU A 84 2.65 -8.51 -1.54
C GLU A 84 3.17 -8.27 -0.12
N THR A 85 4.31 -8.88 0.15
CA THR A 85 5.19 -8.58 1.29
C THR A 85 6.56 -8.20 0.75
N SER A 86 7.23 -7.23 1.37
CA SER A 86 8.54 -6.77 0.95
C SER A 86 9.51 -6.73 2.12
N TYR A 87 10.78 -7.03 1.84
CA TYR A 87 11.92 -6.96 2.77
C TYR A 87 13.02 -6.15 2.11
N TYR A 88 13.60 -5.18 2.82
CA TYR A 88 14.67 -4.38 2.23
C TYR A 88 15.71 -3.90 3.23
N ALA A 89 16.88 -3.62 2.71
CA ALA A 89 17.91 -2.85 3.41
C ALA A 89 18.57 -1.87 2.44
N LYS A 90 18.91 -0.69 2.97
CA LYS A 90 19.62 0.39 2.31
C LYS A 90 20.86 0.74 3.12
N ALA A 91 21.99 0.86 2.46
CA ALA A 91 23.25 1.26 3.09
C ALA A 91 24.13 2.04 2.13
N SER A 92 25.31 2.49 2.57
CA SER A 92 26.36 2.98 1.67
C SER A 92 26.64 1.95 0.59
N PHE A 93 26.87 2.39 -0.63
CA PHE A 93 27.16 1.52 -1.79
C PHE A 93 28.33 0.55 -1.55
N ARG A 94 29.25 0.88 -0.65
CA ARG A 94 30.39 0.03 -0.23
C ARG A 94 29.94 -1.26 0.43
N HIS A 95 28.70 -1.31 0.94
CA HIS A 95 28.13 -2.45 1.66
C HIS A 95 27.06 -3.21 0.85
N ALA A 96 27.06 -3.04 -0.50
CA ALA A 96 26.06 -3.67 -1.37
C ALA A 96 25.94 -5.19 -1.18
N GLU A 97 27.07 -5.89 -1.13
CA GLU A 97 27.08 -7.35 -0.94
C GLU A 97 26.63 -7.75 0.47
N LYS A 98 26.89 -6.92 1.48
CA LYS A 98 26.49 -7.19 2.86
C LYS A 98 24.98 -7.12 3.05
N ILE A 99 24.33 -6.05 2.54
CA ILE A 99 22.87 -5.94 2.63
C ILE A 99 22.17 -7.00 1.76
N LEU A 100 22.74 -7.34 0.61
CA LEU A 100 22.25 -8.43 -0.22
C LEU A 100 22.33 -9.76 0.54
N ASP A 101 23.44 -10.03 1.24
CA ASP A 101 23.63 -11.24 2.07
C ASP A 101 22.53 -11.35 3.13
N ILE A 102 22.34 -10.31 3.93
CA ILE A 102 21.42 -10.34 5.07
C ILE A 102 19.97 -10.44 4.61
N VAL A 103 19.52 -9.60 3.65
CA VAL A 103 18.13 -9.63 3.19
C VAL A 103 17.82 -10.93 2.45
N SER A 104 18.78 -11.47 1.67
CA SER A 104 18.61 -12.78 1.05
C SER A 104 18.44 -13.89 2.09
N ASP A 105 19.21 -13.85 3.17
CA ASP A 105 19.15 -14.86 4.23
C ASP A 105 17.84 -14.79 5.03
N ILE A 106 17.39 -13.58 5.38
CA ILE A 106 16.07 -13.33 5.99
C ILE A 106 14.95 -13.91 5.13
N TYR A 107 15.02 -13.71 3.82
CA TYR A 107 14.00 -14.15 2.89
C TYR A 107 14.03 -15.67 2.63
N LEU A 108 15.23 -16.25 2.46
CA LEU A 108 15.40 -17.63 2.01
C LEU A 108 15.47 -18.66 3.13
N ASN A 109 16.01 -18.27 4.27
CA ASN A 109 16.44 -19.19 5.32
C ASN A 109 15.87 -18.92 6.72
N PRO A 110 14.65 -18.35 6.89
CA PRO A 110 14.12 -18.15 8.24
C PRO A 110 13.84 -19.49 8.91
N VAL A 111 14.02 -19.56 10.25
CA VAL A 111 13.89 -20.84 10.99
C VAL A 111 12.72 -20.90 11.98
N PHE A 112 12.10 -19.79 12.32
CA PHE A 112 10.90 -19.67 13.17
C PHE A 112 11.01 -20.42 14.50
N PRO A 113 11.87 -19.99 15.45
CA PRO A 113 12.00 -20.64 16.77
C PRO A 113 10.70 -20.51 17.56
N GLU A 114 10.25 -21.58 18.22
CA GLU A 114 8.97 -21.59 18.96
C GLU A 114 8.95 -20.58 20.11
N ALA A 115 10.08 -20.39 20.79
CA ALA A 115 10.20 -19.39 21.84
C ALA A 115 9.97 -17.97 21.30
N GLU A 116 10.50 -17.65 20.12
CA GLU A 116 10.29 -16.36 19.48
C GLU A 116 8.85 -16.21 18.94
N ILE A 117 8.23 -17.28 18.42
CA ILE A 117 6.82 -17.28 18.04
C ILE A 117 5.93 -16.90 19.25
N LYS A 118 6.20 -17.49 20.42
CA LYS A 118 5.44 -17.19 21.65
C LYS A 118 5.57 -15.72 22.06
N LYS A 119 6.75 -15.14 22.00
CA LYS A 119 6.99 -13.72 22.30
C LYS A 119 6.31 -12.83 21.28
N GLU A 120 6.49 -13.11 19.98
CA GLU A 120 6.04 -12.26 18.90
C GLU A 120 4.52 -12.21 18.77
N LYS A 121 3.81 -13.27 19.17
CA LYS A 121 2.35 -13.22 19.32
C LYS A 121 1.89 -12.08 20.22
N GLY A 122 2.58 -11.87 21.35
CA GLY A 122 2.32 -10.74 22.24
C GLY A 122 2.52 -9.40 21.53
N VAL A 123 3.65 -9.25 20.83
CA VAL A 123 3.99 -8.01 20.10
C VAL A 123 2.92 -7.69 19.04
N VAL A 124 2.54 -8.65 18.20
CA VAL A 124 1.53 -8.43 17.14
C VAL A 124 0.14 -8.18 17.76
N ILE A 125 -0.21 -8.81 18.88
CA ILE A 125 -1.48 -8.52 19.57
C ILE A 125 -1.51 -7.08 20.10
N GLU A 126 -0.38 -6.58 20.66
CA GLU A 126 -0.29 -5.17 21.07
C GLU A 126 -0.34 -4.21 19.88
N GLU A 127 0.24 -4.58 18.75
CA GLU A 127 0.11 -3.80 17.52
C GLU A 127 -1.36 -3.75 17.05
N ILE A 128 -2.09 -4.85 17.07
CA ILE A 128 -3.54 -4.88 16.78
C ILE A 128 -4.29 -3.93 17.74
N ASN A 129 -3.96 -3.94 19.02
CA ASN A 129 -4.55 -3.03 20.01
C ASN A 129 -4.25 -1.56 19.65
N MET A 130 -3.00 -1.25 19.35
CA MET A 130 -2.56 0.11 18.98
C MET A 130 -3.31 0.65 17.75
N TYR A 131 -3.51 -0.17 16.72
CA TYR A 131 -4.30 0.23 15.54
C TYR A 131 -5.78 0.39 15.89
N HIS A 132 -6.32 -0.54 16.66
CA HIS A 132 -7.70 -0.48 17.12
C HIS A 132 -7.95 0.78 17.97
N ASP A 133 -7.05 1.13 18.87
CA ASP A 133 -7.21 2.27 19.79
C ASP A 133 -7.07 3.64 19.11
N SER A 134 -6.58 3.69 17.89
CA SER A 134 -6.50 4.91 17.08
C SER A 134 -7.71 5.01 16.13
N PRO A 135 -8.73 5.86 16.38
CA PRO A 135 -9.91 5.98 15.52
C PRO A 135 -9.56 6.33 14.08
N GLN A 136 -8.54 7.19 13.88
CA GLN A 136 -8.04 7.61 12.58
C GLN A 136 -7.44 6.45 11.77
N LYS A 137 -6.79 5.48 12.43
CA LYS A 137 -6.26 4.28 11.78
C LYS A 137 -7.34 3.20 11.63
N HIS A 138 -8.12 3.00 12.69
CA HIS A 138 -9.12 1.93 12.74
C HIS A 138 -10.26 2.12 11.72
N VAL A 139 -10.61 3.35 11.35
CA VAL A 139 -11.65 3.62 10.34
C VAL A 139 -11.38 2.95 9.00
N TRP A 140 -10.12 2.69 8.66
CA TRP A 140 -9.74 1.98 7.42
C TRP A 140 -10.12 0.50 7.48
N GLN A 141 -9.97 -0.14 8.65
CA GLN A 141 -10.43 -1.52 8.86
C GLN A 141 -11.97 -1.60 8.82
N VAL A 142 -12.66 -0.60 9.39
CA VAL A 142 -14.12 -0.48 9.29
C VAL A 142 -14.54 -0.35 7.82
N LEU A 143 -13.81 0.43 7.01
CA LEU A 143 -14.05 0.57 5.57
C LEU A 143 -13.84 -0.76 4.84
N SER A 144 -12.70 -1.42 5.01
CA SER A 144 -12.39 -2.68 4.32
C SER A 144 -13.47 -3.73 4.59
N SER A 145 -13.92 -3.85 5.85
CA SER A 145 -15.00 -4.76 6.22
C SER A 145 -16.36 -4.35 5.64
N LEU A 146 -16.62 -3.05 5.43
CA LEU A 146 -17.83 -2.57 4.76
C LEU A 146 -17.82 -2.89 3.27
N LEU A 147 -16.69 -2.69 2.61
CA LEU A 147 -16.55 -2.88 1.16
C LEU A 147 -16.59 -4.36 0.79
N TYR A 148 -15.85 -5.19 1.51
CA TYR A 148 -15.56 -6.57 1.10
C TYR A 148 -16.16 -7.64 2.00
N GLY A 149 -16.71 -7.28 3.18
CA GLY A 149 -17.32 -8.25 4.09
C GLY A 149 -16.37 -9.35 4.52
N ASP A 150 -16.81 -10.58 4.46
CA ASP A 150 -16.03 -11.77 4.86
C ASP A 150 -15.17 -12.34 3.70
N GLN A 151 -14.59 -11.49 2.91
CA GLN A 151 -13.56 -11.84 1.92
C GLN A 151 -12.20 -11.39 2.45
N SER A 152 -11.10 -11.99 1.97
CA SER A 152 -9.75 -11.66 2.44
C SER A 152 -9.43 -10.15 2.35
N ALA A 153 -9.90 -9.43 1.33
CA ALA A 153 -9.73 -7.99 1.23
C ALA A 153 -10.46 -7.18 2.33
N GLY A 154 -11.43 -7.77 3.01
CA GLY A 154 -12.18 -7.16 4.12
C GLY A 154 -11.61 -7.50 5.51
N TRP A 155 -10.64 -8.41 5.60
CA TRP A 155 -10.01 -8.79 6.85
C TRP A 155 -8.90 -7.80 7.24
N ASP A 156 -8.42 -7.90 8.48
CA ASP A 156 -7.27 -7.13 8.95
C ASP A 156 -5.96 -7.78 8.48
N ILE A 157 -4.99 -6.98 8.04
CA ILE A 157 -3.67 -7.46 7.60
C ILE A 157 -2.92 -8.10 8.77
N ALA A 158 -3.02 -7.52 9.96
CA ALA A 158 -2.41 -8.06 11.17
C ALA A 158 -3.15 -9.31 11.71
N GLY A 159 -4.32 -9.63 11.14
CA GLY A 159 -5.18 -10.68 11.64
C GLY A 159 -6.03 -10.24 12.83
N THR A 160 -6.49 -11.21 13.62
CA THR A 160 -7.21 -10.98 14.87
C THR A 160 -6.45 -11.60 16.03
N LYS A 161 -6.70 -11.15 17.28
CA LYS A 161 -6.15 -11.78 18.49
C LYS A 161 -6.32 -13.30 18.47
N LYS A 162 -7.50 -13.77 18.02
CA LYS A 162 -7.83 -15.20 17.93
C LYS A 162 -6.99 -15.93 16.88
N THR A 163 -6.90 -15.39 15.67
CA THR A 163 -6.15 -16.04 14.58
C THR A 163 -4.66 -16.04 14.85
N VAL A 164 -4.08 -14.90 15.28
CA VAL A 164 -2.67 -14.77 15.62
C VAL A 164 -2.27 -15.71 16.77
N SER A 165 -3.07 -15.78 17.85
CA SER A 165 -2.81 -16.70 18.98
C SER A 165 -2.82 -18.16 18.56
N ALA A 166 -3.63 -18.52 17.55
CA ALA A 166 -3.78 -19.90 17.07
C ALA A 166 -2.66 -20.36 16.12
N LEU A 167 -1.87 -19.44 15.54
CA LEU A 167 -0.78 -19.78 14.61
C LEU A 167 0.25 -20.69 15.28
N LYS A 168 0.70 -21.71 14.56
CA LYS A 168 1.74 -22.65 14.99
C LYS A 168 2.95 -22.54 14.06
N ARG A 169 4.10 -22.97 14.53
CA ARG A 169 5.34 -23.03 13.73
C ARG A 169 5.12 -23.72 12.38
N LYS A 170 4.39 -24.83 12.38
CA LYS A 170 4.05 -25.59 11.16
C LYS A 170 3.34 -24.71 10.13
N ASP A 171 2.40 -23.87 10.56
CA ASP A 171 1.64 -22.98 9.65
C ASP A 171 2.57 -22.00 8.96
N LEU A 172 3.52 -21.42 9.68
CA LEU A 172 4.54 -20.49 9.14
C LEU A 172 5.48 -21.19 8.15
N VAL A 173 5.97 -22.37 8.50
CA VAL A 173 6.84 -23.16 7.61
C VAL A 173 6.11 -23.52 6.32
N ASP A 174 4.87 -24.01 6.43
CA ASP A 174 4.05 -24.40 5.27
C ASP A 174 3.70 -23.18 4.40
N TYR A 175 3.37 -22.05 5.03
CA TYR A 175 3.06 -20.82 4.30
C TYR A 175 4.29 -20.27 3.57
N HIS A 176 5.44 -20.19 4.23
CA HIS A 176 6.71 -19.77 3.62
C HIS A 176 7.06 -20.67 2.44
N LYS A 177 7.08 -21.98 2.63
CA LYS A 177 7.39 -22.96 1.57
C LYS A 177 6.45 -22.87 0.37
N LYS A 178 5.17 -22.56 0.61
CA LYS A 178 4.14 -22.48 -0.43
C LYS A 178 4.21 -21.17 -1.22
N HIS A 179 4.47 -20.04 -0.55
CA HIS A 179 4.32 -18.71 -1.14
C HIS A 179 5.65 -18.06 -1.52
N TYR A 180 6.76 -18.34 -0.81
CA TYR A 180 8.07 -17.75 -1.08
C TYR A 180 8.81 -18.55 -2.16
N VAL A 181 8.24 -18.53 -3.35
CA VAL A 181 8.69 -19.31 -4.52
C VAL A 181 9.19 -18.37 -5.63
N PRO A 182 10.09 -18.83 -6.53
CA PRO A 182 10.71 -17.97 -7.52
C PRO A 182 9.73 -17.18 -8.40
N GLU A 183 8.65 -17.81 -8.87
CA GLU A 183 7.64 -17.11 -9.71
C GLU A 183 6.88 -16.02 -8.96
N ALA A 184 6.76 -16.11 -7.63
CA ALA A 184 6.17 -15.08 -6.77
C ALA A 184 7.16 -13.98 -6.42
N THR A 185 8.47 -14.21 -6.61
CA THR A 185 9.55 -13.36 -6.11
C THR A 185 10.02 -12.36 -7.15
N THR A 186 10.20 -11.12 -6.72
CA THR A 186 10.87 -10.05 -7.47
C THR A 186 12.00 -9.48 -6.62
N VAL A 187 13.21 -9.53 -7.13
CA VAL A 187 14.38 -8.88 -6.53
C VAL A 187 14.63 -7.57 -7.25
N VAL A 188 14.83 -6.49 -6.49
CA VAL A 188 15.17 -5.17 -7.02
C VAL A 188 16.44 -4.67 -6.34
N VAL A 189 17.37 -4.19 -7.16
CA VAL A 189 18.57 -3.50 -6.66
C VAL A 189 18.64 -2.13 -7.30
N ALA A 190 18.62 -1.09 -6.51
CA ALA A 190 18.72 0.28 -6.98
C ALA A 190 19.84 1.03 -6.24
N GLY A 191 20.54 1.91 -6.94
CA GLY A 191 21.65 2.68 -6.36
C GLY A 191 22.97 2.46 -7.06
N ASN A 192 24.06 2.72 -6.34
CA ASN A 192 25.40 2.53 -6.87
C ASN A 192 25.90 1.12 -6.54
N PHE A 193 26.11 0.31 -7.56
CA PHE A 193 26.60 -1.07 -7.43
C PHE A 193 27.25 -1.55 -8.73
N ASN A 194 28.10 -2.58 -8.61
CA ASN A 194 28.60 -3.29 -9.79
C ASN A 194 27.53 -4.27 -10.30
N LYS A 195 27.04 -4.02 -11.50
CA LYS A 195 25.96 -4.77 -12.11
C LYS A 195 26.30 -6.26 -12.26
N ASN A 196 27.53 -6.59 -12.69
CA ASN A 196 27.92 -7.97 -12.94
C ASN A 196 28.07 -8.76 -11.63
N THR A 197 28.63 -8.12 -10.60
CA THR A 197 28.77 -8.70 -9.26
C THR A 197 27.40 -9.00 -8.67
N ILE A 198 26.50 -8.00 -8.65
CA ILE A 198 25.15 -8.18 -8.10
C ILE A 198 24.35 -9.23 -8.87
N LEU A 199 24.45 -9.25 -10.19
CA LEU A 199 23.77 -10.27 -11.00
C LEU A 199 24.23 -11.69 -10.63
N LYS A 200 25.55 -11.92 -10.55
CA LYS A 200 26.13 -13.21 -10.16
C LYS A 200 25.68 -13.62 -8.75
N GLU A 201 25.70 -12.68 -7.80
CA GLU A 201 25.29 -12.96 -6.41
C GLU A 201 23.79 -13.29 -6.30
N VAL A 202 22.92 -12.57 -7.00
CA VAL A 202 21.49 -12.89 -7.04
C VAL A 202 21.26 -14.25 -7.70
N GLU A 203 21.93 -14.55 -8.80
CA GLU A 203 21.85 -15.87 -9.46
C GLU A 203 22.33 -16.99 -8.55
N ARG A 204 23.44 -16.79 -7.84
CA ARG A 204 24.00 -17.78 -6.90
C ARG A 204 23.05 -18.11 -5.76
N ARG A 205 22.39 -17.08 -5.17
CA ARG A 205 21.53 -17.24 -3.99
C ARG A 205 20.13 -17.68 -4.35
N PHE A 206 19.52 -17.05 -5.33
CA PHE A 206 18.11 -17.25 -5.69
C PHE A 206 17.93 -18.22 -6.87
N GLY A 207 18.96 -18.42 -7.71
CA GLY A 207 18.88 -19.26 -8.89
C GLY A 207 18.79 -20.77 -8.58
N THR A 208 19.24 -21.19 -7.40
CA THR A 208 19.19 -22.58 -6.94
C THR A 208 17.83 -23.03 -6.42
N ILE A 209 16.92 -22.08 -6.15
CA ILE A 209 15.57 -22.40 -5.65
C ILE A 209 14.81 -23.13 -6.76
N LYS A 210 14.21 -24.26 -6.42
CA LYS A 210 13.43 -25.08 -7.35
C LYS A 210 12.30 -24.24 -7.98
N LYS A 211 12.20 -24.28 -9.31
CA LYS A 211 11.09 -23.65 -10.04
C LYS A 211 9.76 -24.20 -9.51
N THR A 212 8.93 -23.32 -8.99
CA THR A 212 7.64 -23.66 -8.42
C THR A 212 6.63 -22.58 -8.82
N LYS A 213 5.44 -23.00 -9.22
CA LYS A 213 4.34 -22.10 -9.61
C LYS A 213 3.89 -21.25 -8.44
N SER A 214 3.71 -19.97 -8.70
CA SER A 214 3.14 -19.04 -7.71
C SER A 214 1.70 -19.40 -7.36
N PRO A 215 1.30 -19.45 -6.09
CA PRO A 215 -0.09 -19.55 -5.71
C PRO A 215 -0.90 -18.37 -6.26
N SER A 216 -2.17 -18.63 -6.56
CA SER A 216 -3.10 -17.57 -6.95
C SER A 216 -3.69 -16.91 -5.70
N LYS A 217 -3.88 -15.59 -5.76
CA LYS A 217 -4.63 -14.88 -4.73
C LYS A 217 -6.11 -15.23 -4.79
N GLN A 218 -6.83 -15.00 -3.71
CA GLN A 218 -8.27 -15.16 -3.69
C GLN A 218 -8.96 -14.15 -4.63
N LYS A 219 -10.04 -14.60 -5.29
CA LYS A 219 -10.85 -13.71 -6.11
C LYS A 219 -11.69 -12.81 -5.22
N ILE A 220 -11.55 -11.52 -5.38
CA ILE A 220 -12.34 -10.52 -4.65
C ILE A 220 -13.50 -10.07 -5.52
N THR A 221 -14.70 -10.05 -4.96
CA THR A 221 -15.92 -9.57 -5.62
C THR A 221 -16.45 -8.33 -4.91
N PHE A 222 -16.90 -7.36 -5.68
CA PHE A 222 -17.48 -6.13 -5.15
C PHE A 222 -18.80 -5.82 -5.88
N HIS A 223 -19.91 -6.14 -5.22
CA HIS A 223 -21.26 -5.88 -5.73
C HIS A 223 -21.95 -4.86 -4.84
N GLN A 224 -22.45 -3.78 -5.46
CA GLN A 224 -23.16 -2.73 -4.76
C GLN A 224 -24.17 -2.06 -5.69
N ASN A 225 -25.40 -1.81 -5.18
CA ASN A 225 -26.49 -1.16 -5.90
C ASN A 225 -27.13 0.02 -5.13
N LYS A 226 -26.72 0.24 -3.88
CA LYS A 226 -27.18 1.33 -3.02
C LYS A 226 -26.05 1.80 -2.09
N PRO A 227 -26.15 3.03 -1.54
CA PRO A 227 -25.20 3.51 -0.53
C PRO A 227 -25.11 2.56 0.66
N ARG A 228 -23.93 2.43 1.22
CA ARG A 228 -23.68 1.62 2.43
C ARG A 228 -23.02 2.48 3.49
N ILE A 229 -23.34 2.18 4.75
CA ILE A 229 -22.71 2.82 5.90
C ILE A 229 -22.41 1.80 6.99
N LYS A 230 -21.22 1.92 7.57
CA LYS A 230 -20.81 1.20 8.78
C LYS A 230 -20.30 2.20 9.81
N ILE A 231 -20.92 2.21 10.96
CA ILE A 231 -20.59 3.09 12.10
C ILE A 231 -20.05 2.21 13.21
N GLU A 232 -18.88 2.55 13.71
CA GLU A 232 -18.38 2.07 14.98
C GLU A 232 -18.45 3.20 16.00
N TYR A 233 -19.30 3.00 17.00
CA TYR A 233 -19.47 4.00 18.06
C TYR A 233 -18.24 4.03 18.96
N ARG A 234 -17.65 5.22 19.10
CA ARG A 234 -16.55 5.47 20.03
C ARG A 234 -16.66 6.87 20.61
N LYS A 235 -16.51 6.98 21.93
CA LYS A 235 -16.43 8.30 22.58
C LYS A 235 -15.16 9.02 22.11
N GLY A 236 -15.24 10.31 21.88
CA GLY A 236 -14.13 11.15 21.46
C GLY A 236 -14.61 12.51 20.98
N ASP A 237 -13.68 13.43 20.78
CA ASP A 237 -13.96 14.82 20.39
C ASP A 237 -14.11 14.99 18.88
N GLN A 238 -13.67 13.99 18.12
CA GLN A 238 -13.72 13.98 16.66
C GLN A 238 -14.40 12.72 16.13
N THR A 239 -15.02 12.87 14.97
CA THR A 239 -15.47 11.77 14.13
C THR A 239 -14.49 11.59 12.97
N HIS A 240 -13.91 10.40 12.85
CA HIS A 240 -13.08 10.02 11.74
C HIS A 240 -13.89 9.20 10.75
N PHE A 241 -13.82 9.56 9.48
CA PHE A 241 -14.55 8.83 8.45
C PHE A 241 -13.79 8.68 7.15
N VAL A 242 -14.19 7.68 6.37
CA VAL A 242 -13.78 7.47 5.00
C VAL A 242 -15.03 7.33 4.12
N LEU A 243 -15.22 8.27 3.21
CA LEU A 243 -16.23 8.22 2.15
C LEU A 243 -15.58 7.61 0.91
N SER A 244 -15.96 6.40 0.57
CA SER A 244 -15.33 5.58 -0.49
C SER A 244 -16.29 5.27 -1.62
N MET A 245 -15.75 5.17 -2.83
CA MET A 245 -16.47 4.78 -4.02
C MET A 245 -15.66 3.76 -4.83
N LYS A 246 -16.37 2.84 -5.50
CA LYS A 246 -15.75 1.96 -6.49
C LYS A 246 -15.10 2.79 -7.59
N SER A 247 -13.87 2.44 -7.94
CA SER A 247 -13.07 3.11 -8.94
C SER A 247 -12.51 2.13 -9.99
N ILE A 248 -11.69 2.64 -10.88
CA ILE A 248 -10.95 1.87 -11.87
C ILE A 248 -9.82 1.06 -11.24
N ASN A 249 -9.40 -0.02 -11.88
CA ASN A 249 -8.26 -0.83 -11.44
C ASN A 249 -6.90 -0.28 -11.92
N SER A 250 -5.81 -0.90 -11.46
CA SER A 250 -4.44 -0.45 -11.76
C SER A 250 -4.02 -0.61 -13.22
N ASN A 251 -4.73 -1.43 -14.02
CA ASN A 251 -4.45 -1.64 -15.44
C ASN A 251 -5.17 -0.62 -16.34
N ASP A 252 -6.12 0.13 -15.79
CA ASP A 252 -6.87 1.14 -16.54
C ASP A 252 -5.98 2.35 -16.86
N LYS A 253 -5.95 2.73 -18.13
CA LYS A 253 -5.16 3.88 -18.62
C LYS A 253 -5.61 5.21 -17.98
N ARG A 254 -6.86 5.31 -17.53
CA ARG A 254 -7.41 6.51 -16.86
C ARG A 254 -6.86 6.74 -15.45
N LYS A 255 -6.01 5.84 -14.91
CA LYS A 255 -5.36 6.02 -13.61
C LYS A 255 -4.57 7.33 -13.49
N TYR A 256 -4.07 7.88 -14.60
CA TYR A 256 -3.41 9.19 -14.61
C TYR A 256 -4.40 10.34 -14.44
N ALA A 257 -5.59 10.24 -15.07
CA ALA A 257 -6.68 11.19 -14.83
C ALA A 257 -7.16 11.12 -13.38
N LEU A 258 -7.26 9.92 -12.80
CA LEU A 258 -7.58 9.75 -11.37
C LEU A 258 -6.54 10.40 -10.46
N SER A 259 -5.26 10.34 -10.83
CA SER A 259 -4.20 11.01 -10.08
C SER A 259 -4.36 12.54 -10.12
N VAL A 260 -4.67 13.09 -11.29
CA VAL A 260 -4.90 14.54 -11.44
C VAL A 260 -6.17 14.99 -10.70
N LEU A 261 -7.26 14.23 -10.80
CA LEU A 261 -8.50 14.47 -10.05
C LEU A 261 -8.25 14.50 -8.55
N SER A 262 -7.50 13.52 -8.03
CA SER A 262 -7.08 13.46 -6.62
C SER A 262 -6.29 14.71 -6.20
N ALA A 263 -5.35 15.18 -7.03
CA ALA A 263 -4.55 16.37 -6.72
C ALA A 263 -5.36 17.68 -6.79
N ILE A 264 -6.34 17.81 -7.66
CA ILE A 264 -7.27 18.94 -7.67
C ILE A 264 -8.04 18.99 -6.34
N LEU A 265 -8.50 17.83 -5.88
CA LEU A 265 -9.32 17.74 -4.67
C LEU A 265 -8.50 17.92 -3.38
N SER A 266 -7.28 17.37 -3.30
CA SER A 266 -6.51 17.36 -2.04
C SER A 266 -4.99 17.54 -2.22
N GLY A 267 -4.51 18.01 -3.37
CA GLY A 267 -3.09 18.27 -3.64
C GLY A 267 -2.60 19.60 -3.07
N GLY A 268 -2.22 19.61 -1.80
CA GLY A 268 -1.71 20.80 -1.10
C GLY A 268 -2.81 21.72 -0.55
N MET A 269 -2.39 22.76 0.16
CA MET A 269 -3.30 23.67 0.87
C MET A 269 -4.22 24.48 -0.03
N SER A 270 -3.88 24.69 -1.30
CA SER A 270 -4.72 25.38 -2.29
C SER A 270 -5.67 24.44 -3.07
N SER A 271 -5.87 23.20 -2.60
CA SER A 271 -6.79 22.24 -3.21
C SER A 271 -8.23 22.47 -2.74
N ARG A 272 -9.21 22.01 -3.54
CA ARG A 272 -10.62 22.30 -3.30
C ARG A 272 -11.11 21.87 -1.92
N LEU A 273 -10.82 20.63 -1.52
CA LEU A 273 -11.26 20.13 -0.21
C LEU A 273 -10.56 20.83 0.95
N TYR A 274 -9.27 21.12 0.83
CA TYR A 274 -8.57 21.84 1.88
C TYR A 274 -9.16 23.25 2.06
N GLN A 275 -9.31 24.02 0.98
CA GLN A 275 -9.90 25.36 1.00
C GLN A 275 -11.33 25.32 1.57
N LYS A 276 -12.18 24.43 1.07
CA LYS A 276 -13.58 24.36 1.50
C LYS A 276 -13.73 23.90 2.95
N MET A 277 -13.05 22.80 3.31
CA MET A 277 -13.31 22.15 4.61
C MET A 277 -12.55 22.80 5.75
N ARG A 278 -11.32 23.26 5.50
CA ARG A 278 -10.46 23.79 6.56
C ARG A 278 -10.47 25.32 6.62
N GLU A 279 -10.33 26.02 5.48
CA GLU A 279 -10.21 27.48 5.46
C GLU A 279 -11.58 28.15 5.53
N GLU A 280 -12.55 27.73 4.68
CA GLU A 280 -13.86 28.38 4.65
C GLU A 280 -14.78 27.90 5.80
N LEU A 281 -14.91 26.60 5.99
CA LEU A 281 -15.82 26.01 6.97
C LEU A 281 -15.18 25.79 8.35
N GLY A 282 -13.88 25.55 8.44
CA GLY A 282 -13.20 25.24 9.68
C GLY A 282 -13.72 23.96 10.35
N VAL A 283 -14.23 22.99 9.58
CA VAL A 283 -14.89 21.78 10.11
C VAL A 283 -13.95 20.62 10.37
N CYS A 284 -12.74 20.63 9.81
CA CYS A 284 -11.82 19.52 9.89
C CYS A 284 -10.40 19.96 10.24
N TYR A 285 -9.67 19.08 10.94
CA TYR A 285 -8.23 19.23 11.14
C TYR A 285 -7.44 18.71 9.96
N TYR A 286 -7.90 17.62 9.35
CA TYR A 286 -7.34 17.05 8.13
C TYR A 286 -8.46 16.57 7.20
N VAL A 287 -8.20 16.70 5.90
CA VAL A 287 -9.00 16.13 4.82
C VAL A 287 -8.08 15.78 3.66
N SER A 288 -8.23 14.60 3.09
CA SER A 288 -7.48 14.20 1.91
C SER A 288 -8.22 13.15 1.09
N THR A 289 -7.78 12.94 -0.14
CA THR A 289 -8.26 11.86 -0.99
C THR A 289 -7.29 10.68 -0.95
N TYR A 290 -7.81 9.48 -1.22
CA TYR A 290 -7.00 8.29 -1.40
C TYR A 290 -7.38 7.53 -2.67
N ARG A 291 -6.48 6.67 -3.12
CA ARG A 291 -6.65 5.82 -4.31
C ARG A 291 -5.99 4.48 -4.03
N HIS A 292 -6.78 3.44 -3.91
CA HIS A 292 -6.27 2.07 -3.87
C HIS A 292 -6.60 1.39 -5.20
N LEU A 293 -5.57 1.08 -5.97
CA LEU A 293 -5.73 0.48 -7.30
C LEU A 293 -5.06 -0.89 -7.31
N TYR A 294 -5.86 -1.93 -7.30
CA TYR A 294 -5.43 -3.32 -7.44
C TYR A 294 -5.60 -3.79 -8.89
N PRO A 295 -4.97 -4.91 -9.30
CA PRO A 295 -5.12 -5.43 -10.67
C PRO A 295 -6.56 -5.78 -11.07
N ASP A 296 -7.40 -6.14 -10.12
CA ASP A 296 -8.79 -6.61 -10.31
C ASP A 296 -9.86 -5.61 -9.86
N ARG A 297 -9.51 -4.58 -9.09
CA ARG A 297 -10.44 -3.59 -8.54
C ARG A 297 -9.76 -2.27 -8.22
N GLY A 298 -10.58 -1.28 -7.90
CA GLY A 298 -10.08 0.00 -7.42
C GLY A 298 -11.07 0.72 -6.52
N GLU A 299 -10.52 1.56 -5.67
CA GLU A 299 -11.21 2.43 -4.73
C GLU A 299 -10.69 3.86 -4.88
N PHE A 300 -11.58 4.81 -4.75
CA PHE A 300 -11.28 6.23 -4.62
C PHE A 300 -12.15 6.80 -3.51
N GLY A 301 -11.62 7.70 -2.71
CA GLY A 301 -12.44 8.31 -1.67
C GLY A 301 -11.78 9.50 -1.01
N VAL A 302 -12.52 10.04 -0.03
CA VAL A 302 -12.10 11.13 0.84
C VAL A 302 -12.11 10.64 2.27
N TYR A 303 -11.06 10.94 3.02
CA TYR A 303 -11.02 10.71 4.46
C TYR A 303 -10.77 12.00 5.22
N ALA A 304 -11.41 12.12 6.38
CA ALA A 304 -11.31 13.30 7.21
C ALA A 304 -11.52 13.00 8.70
N GLY A 305 -10.97 13.88 9.54
CA GLY A 305 -11.31 14.00 10.96
C GLY A 305 -12.01 15.32 11.21
N VAL A 306 -13.25 15.26 11.70
CA VAL A 306 -14.15 16.43 11.80
C VAL A 306 -14.73 16.58 13.19
N ASN A 307 -15.16 17.78 13.53
CA ASN A 307 -15.95 18.05 14.72
C ASN A 307 -17.25 17.24 14.67
N ASN A 308 -17.62 16.58 15.77
CA ASN A 308 -18.77 15.69 15.87
C ASN A 308 -20.09 16.36 15.47
N ALA A 309 -20.31 17.61 15.90
CA ALA A 309 -21.53 18.35 15.64
C ALA A 309 -21.67 18.77 14.17
N ARG A 310 -20.56 18.82 13.41
CA ARG A 310 -20.51 19.31 12.04
C ARG A 310 -20.28 18.20 10.98
N LEU A 311 -20.48 16.93 11.37
CA LEU A 311 -20.27 15.78 10.46
C LEU A 311 -21.12 15.87 9.19
N GLU A 312 -22.40 16.20 9.31
CA GLU A 312 -23.30 16.28 8.15
C GLU A 312 -22.90 17.40 7.19
N GLU A 313 -22.56 18.55 7.73
CA GLU A 313 -22.07 19.69 6.93
C GLU A 313 -20.79 19.30 6.16
N ALA A 314 -19.87 18.62 6.83
CA ALA A 314 -18.65 18.11 6.20
C ALA A 314 -18.92 17.12 5.07
N LEU A 315 -19.84 16.18 5.26
CA LEU A 315 -20.24 15.20 4.25
C LEU A 315 -20.88 15.88 3.04
N LEU A 316 -21.78 16.84 3.27
CA LEU A 316 -22.43 17.62 2.20
C LEU A 316 -21.43 18.46 1.42
N ALA A 317 -20.51 19.13 2.10
CA ALA A 317 -19.47 19.94 1.47
C ALA A 317 -18.54 19.08 0.57
N ILE A 318 -18.11 17.91 1.06
CA ILE A 318 -17.30 16.96 0.26
C ILE A 318 -18.08 16.51 -0.98
N GLN A 319 -19.32 16.07 -0.82
CA GLN A 319 -20.14 15.59 -1.93
C GLN A 319 -20.40 16.69 -2.96
N ALA A 320 -20.58 17.93 -2.54
CA ALA A 320 -20.74 19.09 -3.44
C ALA A 320 -19.48 19.29 -4.29
N GLU A 321 -18.28 19.25 -3.70
CA GLU A 321 -17.03 19.36 -4.45
C GLU A 321 -16.80 18.17 -5.41
N LEU A 322 -17.13 16.95 -4.99
CA LEU A 322 -17.07 15.77 -5.87
C LEU A 322 -18.07 15.89 -7.03
N LYS A 323 -19.28 16.39 -6.77
CA LYS A 323 -20.31 16.63 -7.81
C LYS A 323 -19.83 17.64 -8.85
N LYS A 324 -19.23 18.76 -8.43
CA LYS A 324 -18.64 19.75 -9.37
C LYS A 324 -17.64 19.10 -10.31
N MET A 325 -16.79 18.18 -9.81
CA MET A 325 -15.83 17.45 -10.66
C MET A 325 -16.51 16.65 -11.78
N SER A 326 -17.74 16.18 -11.59
CA SER A 326 -18.50 15.43 -12.59
C SER A 326 -19.37 16.29 -13.49
N THR A 327 -19.74 17.50 -13.07
CA THR A 327 -20.65 18.40 -13.81
C THR A 327 -19.93 19.51 -14.56
N GLU A 328 -18.81 19.99 -14.04
CA GLU A 328 -18.06 21.12 -14.55
C GLU A 328 -16.71 20.70 -15.16
N LEU A 329 -16.16 21.50 -16.04
CA LEU A 329 -14.77 21.37 -16.48
C LEU A 329 -13.87 22.15 -15.50
N VAL A 330 -12.78 21.55 -15.09
CA VAL A 330 -11.75 22.27 -14.34
C VAL A 330 -11.08 23.32 -15.20
N SER A 331 -10.74 24.48 -14.64
CA SER A 331 -10.04 25.53 -15.35
C SER A 331 -8.63 25.08 -15.78
N GLU A 332 -8.11 25.67 -16.87
CA GLU A 332 -6.75 25.37 -17.34
C GLU A 332 -5.70 25.68 -16.26
N LYS A 333 -5.87 26.78 -15.51
CA LYS A 333 -5.00 27.20 -14.42
C LYS A 333 -4.96 26.12 -13.32
N GLU A 334 -6.10 25.60 -12.89
CA GLU A 334 -6.22 24.57 -11.88
C GLU A 334 -5.67 23.21 -12.35
N LEU A 335 -5.98 22.85 -13.61
CA LEU A 335 -5.46 21.64 -14.24
C LEU A 335 -3.93 21.67 -14.34
N LYS A 336 -3.36 22.79 -14.78
CA LYS A 336 -1.90 22.97 -14.85
C LYS A 336 -1.27 22.85 -13.47
N LYS A 337 -1.81 23.57 -12.47
CA LYS A 337 -1.34 23.49 -11.08
C LYS A 337 -1.32 22.03 -10.56
N ALA A 338 -2.40 21.28 -10.75
CA ALA A 338 -2.49 19.91 -10.27
C ALA A 338 -1.46 18.99 -10.96
N LYS A 339 -1.25 19.13 -12.25
CA LYS A 339 -0.22 18.36 -12.99
C LYS A 339 1.19 18.69 -12.52
N ASP A 340 1.50 19.99 -12.34
CA ASP A 340 2.80 20.43 -11.86
C ASP A 340 3.04 19.95 -10.42
N TYR A 341 2.04 20.04 -9.55
CA TYR A 341 2.08 19.53 -8.19
C TYR A 341 2.43 18.03 -8.16
N ILE A 342 1.67 17.19 -8.89
CA ILE A 342 1.94 15.73 -8.90
C ILE A 342 3.32 15.43 -9.46
N THR A 343 3.70 16.11 -10.54
CA THR A 343 4.98 15.85 -11.22
C THR A 343 6.14 16.26 -10.33
N GLY A 344 6.02 17.41 -9.64
CA GLY A 344 7.02 17.89 -8.68
C GLY A 344 7.17 16.91 -7.50
N HIS A 345 6.07 16.57 -6.83
CA HIS A 345 6.10 15.60 -5.72
C HIS A 345 6.60 14.22 -6.15
N PHE A 346 6.26 13.78 -7.35
CA PHE A 346 6.75 12.52 -7.89
C PHE A 346 8.28 12.51 -8.06
N TYR A 347 8.86 13.60 -8.58
CA TYR A 347 10.31 13.67 -8.73
C TYR A 347 11.02 13.84 -7.38
N MET A 348 10.50 14.67 -6.48
CA MET A 348 11.04 14.79 -5.11
C MET A 348 11.00 13.43 -4.36
N GLY A 349 9.94 12.64 -4.57
CA GLY A 349 9.83 11.30 -3.99
C GLY A 349 10.78 10.26 -4.60
N LEU A 350 11.48 10.57 -5.71
CA LEU A 350 12.41 9.66 -6.39
C LEU A 350 13.89 10.11 -6.23
N GLU A 351 14.27 10.62 -5.07
CA GLU A 351 15.65 11.08 -4.83
C GLU A 351 16.57 9.97 -4.32
N SER A 352 16.02 8.94 -3.68
CA SER A 352 16.80 7.92 -2.98
C SER A 352 16.75 6.55 -3.65
N SER A 353 17.73 5.68 -3.35
CA SER A 353 17.84 4.34 -3.91
C SER A 353 16.65 3.44 -3.51
N ASP A 354 16.15 3.57 -2.28
CA ASP A 354 14.97 2.84 -1.80
C ASP A 354 13.68 3.28 -2.52
N ALA A 355 13.50 4.58 -2.75
CA ALA A 355 12.37 5.08 -3.53
C ALA A 355 12.36 4.55 -4.97
N TYR A 356 13.53 4.46 -5.61
CA TYR A 356 13.64 3.83 -6.93
C TYR A 356 13.41 2.31 -6.86
N ALA A 357 13.93 1.63 -5.84
CA ALA A 357 13.69 0.20 -5.67
C ALA A 357 12.20 -0.11 -5.51
N ASP A 358 11.50 0.65 -4.67
CA ASP A 358 10.06 0.51 -4.48
C ASP A 358 9.27 0.85 -5.76
N TYR A 359 9.63 1.96 -6.43
CA TYR A 359 8.97 2.37 -7.67
C TYR A 359 9.03 1.30 -8.76
N TYR A 360 10.21 0.76 -9.05
CA TYR A 360 10.36 -0.26 -10.09
C TYR A 360 9.84 -1.62 -9.63
N GLY A 361 10.03 -1.94 -8.35
CA GLY A 361 9.56 -3.17 -7.73
C GLY A 361 8.04 -3.29 -7.72
N SER A 362 7.33 -2.21 -7.38
CA SER A 362 5.87 -2.19 -7.37
C SER A 362 5.25 -2.44 -8.76
N TYR A 363 5.88 -1.97 -9.84
CA TYR A 363 5.45 -2.34 -11.20
C TYR A 363 5.69 -3.82 -11.48
N GLU A 364 6.89 -4.32 -11.17
CA GLU A 364 7.29 -5.68 -11.53
C GLU A 364 6.53 -6.74 -10.73
N VAL A 365 6.35 -6.55 -9.40
CA VAL A 365 5.62 -7.49 -8.54
C VAL A 365 4.16 -7.64 -8.99
N ASN A 366 3.55 -6.54 -9.42
CA ASN A 366 2.19 -6.50 -9.96
C ASN A 366 2.12 -6.86 -11.46
N ARG A 367 3.23 -7.30 -12.06
CA ARG A 367 3.33 -7.67 -13.49
C ARG A 367 2.83 -6.57 -14.43
N GLN A 368 3.00 -5.32 -14.06
CA GLN A 368 2.66 -4.16 -14.86
C GLN A 368 3.85 -3.77 -15.75
N LYS A 369 3.55 -3.13 -16.89
CA LYS A 369 4.62 -2.54 -17.71
C LYS A 369 5.33 -1.46 -16.90
N ILE A 370 6.61 -1.66 -16.65
CA ILE A 370 7.46 -0.66 -16.00
C ILE A 370 7.56 0.58 -16.88
N LEU A 371 7.21 1.72 -16.33
CA LEU A 371 7.38 3.03 -16.97
C LEU A 371 8.57 3.75 -16.36
N LYS A 372 9.41 4.33 -17.22
CA LYS A 372 10.44 5.26 -16.73
C LYS A 372 9.77 6.52 -16.14
N PRO A 373 10.35 7.17 -15.12
CA PRO A 373 9.74 8.35 -14.49
C PRO A 373 9.30 9.43 -15.49
N LYS A 374 10.11 9.72 -16.51
CA LYS A 374 9.78 10.69 -17.58
C LYS A 374 8.54 10.26 -18.39
N GLU A 375 8.37 8.98 -18.64
CA GLU A 375 7.20 8.45 -19.37
C GLU A 375 5.93 8.62 -18.54
N ARG A 376 5.99 8.31 -17.22
CA ARG A 376 4.86 8.52 -16.30
C ARG A 376 4.48 10.01 -16.22
N ALA A 377 5.45 10.91 -16.07
CA ALA A 377 5.20 12.35 -16.07
C ALA A 377 4.56 12.82 -17.38
N LYS A 378 5.00 12.31 -18.54
CA LYS A 378 4.38 12.61 -19.85
C LYS A 378 2.92 12.16 -19.91
N LEU A 379 2.56 11.02 -19.34
CA LEU A 379 1.17 10.54 -19.29
C LEU A 379 0.29 11.42 -18.39
N ILE A 380 0.82 11.87 -17.25
CA ILE A 380 0.12 12.82 -16.36
C ILE A 380 -0.12 14.16 -17.11
N ARG A 381 0.88 14.67 -17.81
CA ARG A 381 0.76 15.96 -18.56
C ARG A 381 -0.27 15.90 -19.69
N LYS A 382 -0.53 14.73 -20.29
CA LYS A 382 -1.52 14.54 -21.37
C LYS A 382 -2.97 14.55 -20.88
N VAL A 383 -3.23 14.44 -19.60
CA VAL A 383 -4.60 14.43 -19.06
C VAL A 383 -5.31 15.74 -19.37
N SER A 384 -6.51 15.68 -19.92
CA SER A 384 -7.37 16.84 -20.20
C SER A 384 -8.42 17.05 -19.11
N ALA A 385 -9.02 18.24 -19.05
CA ALA A 385 -10.17 18.53 -18.18
C ALA A 385 -11.36 17.61 -18.50
N LYS A 386 -11.55 17.26 -19.78
CA LYS A 386 -12.59 16.32 -20.23
C LYS A 386 -12.35 14.91 -19.70
N ASP A 387 -11.11 14.44 -19.66
CA ASP A 387 -10.76 13.11 -19.09
C ASP A 387 -11.14 13.05 -17.62
N ILE A 388 -10.84 14.11 -16.86
CA ILE A 388 -11.17 14.21 -15.44
C ILE A 388 -12.68 14.18 -15.23
N LYS A 389 -13.43 15.03 -15.96
CA LYS A 389 -14.89 15.10 -15.87
C LYS A 389 -15.55 13.76 -16.22
N ASN A 390 -15.11 13.11 -17.29
CA ASN A 390 -15.64 11.81 -17.70
C ASN A 390 -15.36 10.71 -16.68
N LEU A 391 -14.17 10.72 -16.09
CA LEU A 391 -13.82 9.77 -15.04
C LEU A 391 -14.61 10.04 -13.75
N ALA A 392 -14.77 11.30 -13.36
CA ALA A 392 -15.59 11.70 -12.22
C ALA A 392 -17.04 11.23 -12.36
N LYS A 393 -17.66 11.40 -13.55
CA LYS A 393 -19.00 10.86 -13.86
C LYS A 393 -19.11 9.34 -13.72
N LEU A 394 -18.04 8.61 -14.00
CA LEU A 394 -18.02 7.16 -13.86
C LEU A 394 -18.00 6.74 -12.38
N ILE A 395 -17.22 7.46 -11.55
CA ILE A 395 -16.92 7.09 -10.16
C ILE A 395 -17.96 7.65 -9.20
N PHE A 396 -18.32 8.94 -9.36
CA PHE A 396 -19.19 9.66 -8.41
C PHE A 396 -20.66 9.41 -8.73
N LYS A 397 -21.13 8.27 -8.23
CA LYS A 397 -22.53 7.84 -8.33
C LYS A 397 -23.06 7.51 -6.94
N THR A 398 -24.29 7.91 -6.66
CA THR A 398 -24.93 7.68 -5.37
C THR A 398 -24.87 6.21 -4.95
N ASN A 399 -25.17 5.29 -5.85
CA ASN A 399 -25.14 3.86 -5.56
C ASN A 399 -23.72 3.27 -5.33
N HIS A 400 -22.65 4.04 -5.55
CA HIS A 400 -21.27 3.66 -5.26
C HIS A 400 -20.76 4.15 -3.90
N LEU A 401 -21.54 4.99 -3.18
CA LEU A 401 -21.12 5.58 -1.92
C LEU A 401 -21.03 4.53 -0.80
N ASN A 402 -19.92 4.55 -0.10
CA ASN A 402 -19.69 3.78 1.11
C ASN A 402 -19.09 4.70 2.17
N LEU A 403 -19.69 4.74 3.34
CA LEU A 403 -19.19 5.54 4.45
C LEU A 403 -18.84 4.64 5.62
N ALA A 404 -17.56 4.59 5.96
CA ALA A 404 -17.06 4.05 7.21
C ALA A 404 -16.82 5.19 8.19
N LEU A 405 -17.20 5.00 9.45
CA LEU A 405 -17.16 6.04 10.45
C LEU A 405 -16.81 5.47 11.82
N VAL A 406 -15.90 6.15 12.53
CA VAL A 406 -15.56 5.88 13.93
C VAL A 406 -15.73 7.19 14.71
N GLY A 407 -16.67 7.22 15.64
CA GLY A 407 -16.98 8.43 16.42
C GLY A 407 -18.25 8.29 17.27
N PRO A 408 -18.67 9.33 17.99
CA PRO A 408 -19.76 9.25 18.97
C PRO A 408 -21.16 9.37 18.34
N THR A 409 -21.33 9.05 17.06
CA THR A 409 -22.62 9.05 16.39
C THR A 409 -23.22 7.65 16.30
N LYS A 410 -24.55 7.56 16.45
CA LYS A 410 -25.32 6.30 16.33
C LYS A 410 -26.42 6.39 15.26
N ASN A 411 -26.76 7.59 14.80
CA ASN A 411 -27.91 7.80 13.92
C ASN A 411 -27.54 7.51 12.45
N LYS A 412 -27.58 6.23 12.10
CA LYS A 412 -27.28 5.73 10.76
C LYS A 412 -28.25 6.29 9.70
N ASP A 413 -29.55 6.36 10.01
CA ASP A 413 -30.56 6.76 9.04
C ASP A 413 -30.49 8.24 8.70
N LYS A 414 -30.14 9.08 9.66
CA LYS A 414 -29.89 10.52 9.45
C LYS A 414 -28.72 10.72 8.49
N ILE A 415 -27.63 9.98 8.69
CA ILE A 415 -26.44 10.09 7.83
C ILE A 415 -26.70 9.52 6.43
N LEU A 416 -27.47 8.42 6.32
CA LEU A 416 -27.83 7.86 5.01
C LEU A 416 -28.62 8.85 4.14
N LYS A 417 -29.47 9.69 4.74
CA LYS A 417 -30.27 10.71 4.02
C LYS A 417 -29.38 11.76 3.34
N VAL A 418 -28.20 12.04 3.85
CA VAL A 418 -27.28 13.01 3.25
C VAL A 418 -26.28 12.40 2.28
N LEU A 419 -26.25 11.05 2.12
CA LEU A 419 -25.35 10.36 1.19
C LEU A 419 -25.97 10.23 -0.21
N HIS A 420 -25.84 11.29 -1.01
CA HIS A 420 -26.28 11.32 -2.41
C HIS A 420 -25.49 12.34 -3.24
N PHE A 421 -25.42 12.14 -4.57
CA PHE A 421 -24.87 13.10 -5.52
C PHE A 421 -25.97 13.83 -6.28
#